data_fa87e6adae98c5674503cec275cf2d9d
#
_entry.id   fa87e6adae98c5674503cec275cf2d9d
#
_cell.length_a   1.000
_cell.length_b   1.000
_cell.length_c   1.000
_cell.angle_alpha   90.00
_cell.angle_beta   90.00
_cell.angle_gamma   90.00
#
_symmetry.space_group_name_H-M   'P 1'
#
loop_
_entity.id
_entity.type
_entity.pdbx_description
1 polymer ?
#
loop_
_entity_poly.entity_id
_entity_poly.type
_entity_poly.pdbx_seq_one_letter_code
_entity_poly.pdbx_strand_id
1 'polypeptide(L)'
;WLKKVKKETGMLVSTEVATKDHVFEALKAGIDILWIGARTTVNPFAVQEIADALKGVDVPVLIKNPVNPDLELWIGAFERLYGAGIHRLGAIHRGFSSYDKKIYRNLPLWHIPIELRRRMPDLPIFCDPSHIGGKRELVAPLCQQAMDLSFDGLIVESHCNPDCAWSDASQQITPDVLDYVLNLLVIRDVNQTTENLTALRRQIDGIDEQLLELLAKRMRISKEI
;
A
#
# COMPACT_ATOMS: atom_id res chain seq x y z
N TRP A 1 -24.02 -6.04 6.64
CA TRP A 1 -23.67 -5.92 5.22
C TRP A 1 -22.59 -6.93 4.83
N LEU A 2 -21.44 -6.96 5.48
CA LEU A 2 -20.30 -7.83 5.12
C LEU A 2 -20.68 -9.32 5.04
N LYS A 3 -21.49 -9.85 6.00
CA LYS A 3 -22.03 -11.22 5.91
C LYS A 3 -22.82 -11.45 4.63
N LYS A 4 -23.63 -10.47 4.21
CA LYS A 4 -24.44 -10.56 3.00
C LYS A 4 -23.54 -10.57 1.77
N VAL A 5 -22.59 -9.64 1.69
CA VAL A 5 -21.59 -9.58 0.60
C VAL A 5 -20.83 -10.89 0.49
N LYS A 6 -20.28 -11.41 1.58
CA LYS A 6 -19.57 -12.69 1.60
C LYS A 6 -20.43 -13.85 1.08
N LYS A 7 -21.70 -13.91 1.51
CA LYS A 7 -22.63 -14.96 1.08
C LYS A 7 -22.99 -14.86 -0.41
N GLU A 8 -23.16 -13.64 -0.92
CA GLU A 8 -23.62 -13.41 -2.30
C GLU A 8 -22.49 -13.49 -3.33
N THR A 9 -21.28 -13.08 -2.95
CA THR A 9 -20.13 -13.00 -3.87
C THR A 9 -19.10 -14.11 -3.70
N GLY A 10 -19.09 -14.78 -2.55
CA GLY A 10 -18.01 -15.72 -2.18
C GLY A 10 -16.66 -15.02 -1.86
N MET A 11 -16.59 -13.70 -1.90
CA MET A 11 -15.36 -12.95 -1.63
C MET A 11 -15.03 -12.93 -0.14
N LEU A 12 -13.75 -12.88 0.18
CA LEU A 12 -13.29 -12.57 1.54
C LEU A 12 -13.70 -11.16 1.92
N VAL A 13 -14.08 -10.98 3.17
CA VAL A 13 -14.49 -9.68 3.70
C VAL A 13 -13.54 -9.21 4.79
N SER A 14 -13.26 -7.92 4.79
CA SER A 14 -12.36 -7.30 5.76
C SER A 14 -12.97 -6.05 6.37
N THR A 15 -12.54 -5.69 7.58
CA THR A 15 -13.01 -4.48 8.25
C THR A 15 -11.94 -3.87 9.17
N GLU A 16 -12.04 -2.55 9.38
CA GLU A 16 -11.23 -1.85 10.37
C GLU A 16 -11.69 -2.19 11.79
N VAL A 17 -10.73 -2.34 12.70
CA VAL A 17 -10.96 -2.42 14.14
C VAL A 17 -10.13 -1.37 14.86
N ALA A 18 -10.72 -0.67 15.82
CA ALA A 18 -10.07 0.38 16.61
C ALA A 18 -10.16 0.13 18.12
N THR A 19 -11.00 -0.81 18.55
CA THR A 19 -11.21 -1.19 19.94
C THR A 19 -11.43 -2.70 20.06
N LYS A 20 -11.34 -3.25 21.27
CA LYS A 20 -11.68 -4.66 21.53
C LYS A 20 -13.11 -5.02 21.14
N ASP A 21 -14.06 -4.10 21.35
CA ASP A 21 -15.46 -4.33 21.01
C ASP A 21 -15.66 -4.49 19.50
N HIS A 22 -14.93 -3.69 18.70
CA HIS A 22 -14.90 -3.87 17.25
C HIS A 22 -14.33 -5.24 16.85
N VAL A 23 -13.30 -5.73 17.56
CA VAL A 23 -12.76 -7.09 17.33
C VAL A 23 -13.83 -8.14 17.58
N PHE A 24 -14.49 -8.11 18.72
CA PHE A 24 -15.51 -9.11 19.07
C PHE A 24 -16.68 -9.10 18.09
N GLU A 25 -17.18 -7.93 17.71
CA GLU A 25 -18.29 -7.83 16.73
C GLU A 25 -17.86 -8.28 15.32
N ALA A 26 -16.62 -7.99 14.90
CA ALA A 26 -16.09 -8.46 13.63
C ALA A 26 -15.95 -9.98 13.60
N LEU A 27 -15.39 -10.58 14.64
CA LEU A 27 -15.28 -12.05 14.76
C LEU A 27 -16.65 -12.72 14.78
N LYS A 28 -17.59 -12.21 15.57
CA LYS A 28 -18.98 -12.67 15.59
C LYS A 28 -19.68 -12.53 14.23
N ALA A 29 -19.30 -11.52 13.47
CA ALA A 29 -19.77 -11.31 12.10
C ALA A 29 -19.14 -12.27 11.09
N GLY A 30 -18.09 -13.03 11.44
CA GLY A 30 -17.40 -13.94 10.53
C GLY A 30 -16.57 -13.21 9.49
N ILE A 31 -15.96 -12.09 9.87
CA ILE A 31 -15.01 -11.33 9.03
C ILE A 31 -13.75 -12.15 8.84
N ASP A 32 -13.19 -12.14 7.63
CA ASP A 32 -12.04 -12.97 7.26
C ASP A 32 -10.70 -12.29 7.57
N ILE A 33 -10.63 -10.96 7.47
CA ILE A 33 -9.42 -10.19 7.64
C ILE A 33 -9.75 -8.93 8.46
N LEU A 34 -8.95 -8.62 9.45
CA LEU A 34 -9.05 -7.38 10.22
C LEU A 34 -7.93 -6.42 9.82
N TRP A 35 -8.17 -5.12 9.92
CA TRP A 35 -7.06 -4.17 9.87
C TRP A 35 -7.15 -3.12 10.98
N ILE A 36 -5.98 -2.65 11.39
CA ILE A 36 -5.82 -1.56 12.36
C ILE A 36 -5.57 -0.27 11.58
N GLY A 37 -6.40 0.75 11.81
CA GLY A 37 -6.30 2.03 11.13
C GLY A 37 -5.11 2.87 11.58
N ALA A 38 -4.65 3.77 10.72
CA ALA A 38 -3.47 4.61 10.96
C ALA A 38 -3.55 5.47 12.22
N ARG A 39 -4.75 5.93 12.59
CA ARG A 39 -4.98 6.70 13.83
C ARG A 39 -4.94 5.82 15.09
N THR A 40 -5.31 4.57 14.96
CA THR A 40 -5.21 3.59 16.05
C THR A 40 -3.77 3.12 16.24
N THR A 41 -3.04 2.93 15.14
CA THR A 41 -1.63 2.48 15.17
C THR A 41 -0.71 3.46 15.93
N VAL A 42 -1.04 4.75 15.98
CA VAL A 42 -0.26 5.73 16.76
C VAL A 42 -0.41 5.56 18.28
N ASN A 43 -1.36 4.76 18.73
CA ASN A 43 -1.61 4.53 20.13
C ASN A 43 -1.25 3.09 20.54
N PRO A 44 -0.06 2.85 21.15
CA PRO A 44 0.38 1.51 21.55
C PRO A 44 -0.59 0.81 22.54
N PHE A 45 -1.30 1.56 23.35
CA PHE A 45 -2.27 0.99 24.30
C PHE A 45 -3.50 0.45 23.58
N ALA A 46 -4.02 1.19 22.58
CA ALA A 46 -5.12 0.72 21.75
C ALA A 46 -4.72 -0.53 20.92
N VAL A 47 -3.52 -0.55 20.37
CA VAL A 47 -2.99 -1.73 19.68
C VAL A 47 -2.87 -2.92 20.64
N GLN A 48 -2.39 -2.70 21.87
CA GLN A 48 -2.29 -3.75 22.87
C GLN A 48 -3.67 -4.30 23.26
N GLU A 49 -4.67 -3.43 23.44
CA GLU A 49 -6.04 -3.85 23.73
C GLU A 49 -6.63 -4.73 22.62
N ILE A 50 -6.37 -4.37 21.35
CA ILE A 50 -6.77 -5.18 20.19
C ILE A 50 -6.03 -6.52 20.18
N ALA A 51 -4.71 -6.50 20.42
CA ALA A 51 -3.90 -7.71 20.48
C ALA A 51 -4.39 -8.67 21.56
N ASP A 52 -4.72 -8.15 22.76
CA ASP A 52 -5.26 -8.95 23.86
C ASP A 52 -6.63 -9.56 23.54
N ALA A 53 -7.48 -8.82 22.82
CA ALA A 53 -8.79 -9.32 22.36
C ALA A 53 -8.68 -10.40 21.28
N LEU A 54 -7.56 -10.49 20.59
CA LEU A 54 -7.29 -11.46 19.52
C LEU A 54 -6.55 -12.72 20.01
N LYS A 55 -6.16 -12.80 21.28
CA LYS A 55 -5.46 -13.97 21.81
C LYS A 55 -6.24 -15.26 21.57
N GLY A 56 -5.56 -16.24 20.94
CA GLY A 56 -6.16 -17.54 20.62
C GLY A 56 -7.07 -17.54 19.38
N VAL A 57 -7.10 -16.44 18.63
CA VAL A 57 -7.88 -16.34 17.38
C VAL A 57 -6.92 -16.41 16.19
N ASP A 58 -7.19 -17.31 15.22
CA ASP A 58 -6.44 -17.38 13.96
C ASP A 58 -7.14 -16.54 12.87
N VAL A 59 -6.88 -15.24 12.87
CA VAL A 59 -7.37 -14.30 11.86
C VAL A 59 -6.21 -13.44 11.34
N PRO A 60 -6.10 -13.20 10.02
CA PRO A 60 -5.13 -12.26 9.49
C PRO A 60 -5.41 -10.83 9.97
N VAL A 61 -4.35 -10.13 10.35
CA VAL A 61 -4.44 -8.73 10.78
C VAL A 61 -3.48 -7.87 9.97
N LEU A 62 -4.02 -6.88 9.27
CA LEU A 62 -3.22 -5.89 8.56
C LEU A 62 -3.08 -4.63 9.43
N ILE A 63 -1.93 -3.98 9.39
CA ILE A 63 -1.67 -2.77 10.18
C ILE A 63 -1.30 -1.63 9.23
N LYS A 64 -2.14 -0.58 9.20
CA LYS A 64 -1.79 0.66 8.51
C LYS A 64 -0.62 1.35 9.22
N ASN A 65 0.30 1.94 8.45
CA ASN A 65 1.34 2.77 9.06
C ASN A 65 0.71 3.89 9.90
N PRO A 66 1.37 4.32 11.00
CA PRO A 66 0.92 5.45 11.79
C PRO A 66 0.82 6.72 10.93
N VAL A 67 -0.01 7.67 11.33
CA VAL A 67 -0.17 8.93 10.58
C VAL A 67 1.11 9.75 10.55
N ASN A 68 1.94 9.71 11.58
CA ASN A 68 3.28 10.29 11.63
C ASN A 68 4.33 9.35 11.03
N PRO A 69 5.42 9.87 10.44
CA PRO A 69 6.47 9.06 9.83
C PRO A 69 7.41 8.43 10.88
N ASP A 70 6.90 7.42 11.58
CA ASP A 70 7.58 6.72 12.66
C ASP A 70 7.58 5.21 12.38
N LEU A 71 8.72 4.71 11.89
CA LEU A 71 8.89 3.30 11.57
C LEU A 71 8.91 2.41 12.82
N GLU A 72 9.54 2.86 13.90
CA GLU A 72 9.65 2.08 15.13
C GLU A 72 8.26 1.89 15.79
N LEU A 73 7.43 2.92 15.74
CA LEU A 73 6.04 2.82 16.19
C LEU A 73 5.24 1.82 15.35
N TRP A 74 5.49 1.77 14.03
CA TRP A 74 4.83 0.80 13.15
C TRP A 74 5.29 -0.63 13.44
N ILE A 75 6.61 -0.85 13.59
CA ILE A 75 7.18 -2.14 13.96
C ILE A 75 6.65 -2.59 15.33
N GLY A 76 6.62 -1.69 16.31
CA GLY A 76 6.09 -1.99 17.64
C GLY A 76 4.61 -2.44 17.64
N ALA A 77 3.82 -2.02 16.66
CA ALA A 77 2.46 -2.54 16.50
C ALA A 77 2.44 -4.01 16.05
N PHE A 78 3.34 -4.41 15.13
CA PHE A 78 3.51 -5.81 14.73
C PHE A 78 4.01 -6.68 15.89
N GLU A 79 4.98 -6.19 16.64
CA GLU A 79 5.55 -6.92 17.79
C GLU A 79 4.50 -7.21 18.86
N ARG A 80 3.59 -6.27 19.12
CA ARG A 80 2.48 -6.47 20.10
C ARG A 80 1.53 -7.57 19.65
N LEU A 81 1.13 -7.55 18.39
CA LEU A 81 0.24 -8.59 17.85
C LEU A 81 0.95 -9.95 17.80
N TYR A 82 2.20 -9.98 17.34
CA TYR A 82 3.00 -11.20 17.32
C TYR A 82 3.19 -11.79 18.73
N GLY A 83 3.52 -10.95 19.70
CA GLY A 83 3.64 -11.33 21.11
C GLY A 83 2.33 -11.82 21.75
N ALA A 84 1.18 -11.45 21.21
CA ALA A 84 -0.13 -11.96 21.60
C ALA A 84 -0.53 -13.26 20.88
N GLY A 85 0.34 -13.78 19.99
CA GLY A 85 0.14 -15.04 19.26
C GLY A 85 -0.53 -14.88 17.88
N ILE A 86 -0.63 -13.65 17.36
CA ILE A 86 -1.16 -13.40 16.00
C ILE A 86 0.02 -13.40 15.03
N HIS A 87 0.14 -14.43 14.19
CA HIS A 87 1.27 -14.63 13.29
C HIS A 87 0.95 -14.28 11.82
N ARG A 88 -0.33 -14.19 11.45
CA ARG A 88 -0.78 -13.84 10.11
C ARG A 88 -0.91 -12.32 10.00
N LEU A 89 0.23 -11.65 9.83
CA LEU A 89 0.33 -10.19 9.83
C LEU A 89 0.65 -9.65 8.43
N GLY A 90 0.23 -8.42 8.15
CA GLY A 90 0.59 -7.68 6.95
C GLY A 90 0.56 -6.18 7.19
N ALA A 91 1.30 -5.42 6.40
CA ALA A 91 1.39 -3.99 6.48
C ALA A 91 0.53 -3.31 5.42
N ILE A 92 -0.05 -2.15 5.74
CA ILE A 92 -0.71 -1.28 4.76
C ILE A 92 -0.02 0.08 4.79
N HIS A 93 0.61 0.44 3.68
CA HIS A 93 1.20 1.76 3.50
C HIS A 93 0.18 2.72 2.89
N ARG A 94 -0.23 3.73 3.65
CA ARG A 94 -1.21 4.75 3.25
C ARG A 94 -0.64 6.18 3.17
N GLY A 95 0.70 6.32 3.24
CA GLY A 95 1.38 7.59 3.36
C GLY A 95 1.32 8.19 4.77
N PHE A 96 2.06 9.27 4.96
CA PHE A 96 2.23 9.94 6.25
C PHE A 96 1.72 11.37 6.20
N SER A 97 1.16 11.83 7.31
CA SER A 97 0.70 13.21 7.44
C SER A 97 1.88 14.19 7.35
N SER A 98 1.69 15.25 6.58
CA SER A 98 2.64 16.37 6.48
C SER A 98 1.89 17.69 6.52
N TYR A 99 2.56 18.72 7.01
CA TYR A 99 2.06 20.08 6.95
C TYR A 99 2.03 20.60 5.51
N ASP A 100 3.06 20.26 4.71
CA ASP A 100 3.16 20.67 3.30
C ASP A 100 2.44 19.67 2.38
N LYS A 101 1.23 20.02 1.97
CA LYS A 101 0.35 19.21 1.12
C LYS A 101 0.28 19.79 -0.30
N LYS A 102 1.33 19.61 -1.10
CA LYS A 102 1.35 20.13 -2.48
C LYS A 102 0.66 19.20 -3.49
N ILE A 103 1.07 17.95 -3.53
CA ILE A 103 0.61 16.96 -4.53
C ILE A 103 -0.26 15.91 -3.85
N TYR A 104 0.26 15.28 -2.79
CA TYR A 104 -0.36 14.17 -2.09
C TYR A 104 -1.14 14.63 -0.86
N ARG A 105 -2.22 13.91 -0.53
CA ARG A 105 -2.92 14.09 0.74
C ARG A 105 -2.05 13.64 1.92
N ASN A 106 -1.33 12.53 1.73
CA ASN A 106 -0.35 12.00 2.66
C ASN A 106 0.93 11.68 1.90
N LEU A 107 2.07 12.15 2.39
CA LEU A 107 3.35 11.93 1.71
C LEU A 107 3.70 10.44 1.71
N PRO A 108 4.04 9.85 0.57
CA PRO A 108 4.33 8.42 0.49
C PRO A 108 5.59 8.01 1.24
N LEU A 109 6.63 8.87 1.34
CA LEU A 109 7.89 8.60 2.02
C LEU A 109 8.34 7.14 1.82
N TRP A 110 8.45 6.70 0.56
CA TRP A 110 8.67 5.31 0.14
C TRP A 110 9.84 4.61 0.84
N HIS A 111 10.85 5.37 1.30
CA HIS A 111 11.97 4.81 2.05
C HIS A 111 11.53 4.12 3.35
N ILE A 112 10.41 4.53 3.97
CA ILE A 112 9.91 3.92 5.22
C ILE A 112 9.36 2.50 4.99
N PRO A 113 8.42 2.25 4.07
CA PRO A 113 7.98 0.88 3.79
C PRO A 113 9.08 0.01 3.16
N ILE A 114 10.03 0.58 2.41
CA ILE A 114 11.20 -0.15 1.91
C ILE A 114 12.07 -0.61 3.09
N GLU A 115 12.32 0.25 4.07
CA GLU A 115 13.07 -0.11 5.28
C GLU A 115 12.31 -1.10 6.15
N LEU A 116 10.96 -1.00 6.23
CA LEU A 116 10.14 -2.01 6.89
C LEU A 116 10.36 -3.39 6.25
N ARG A 117 10.30 -3.49 4.91
CA ARG A 117 10.55 -4.74 4.18
C ARG A 117 11.95 -5.28 4.44
N ARG A 118 12.96 -4.40 4.50
CA ARG A 118 14.33 -4.82 4.81
C ARG A 118 14.45 -5.47 6.18
N ARG A 119 13.72 -4.96 7.19
CA ARG A 119 13.73 -5.49 8.57
C ARG A 119 12.81 -6.70 8.75
N MET A 120 11.72 -6.76 8.00
CA MET A 120 10.69 -7.80 8.06
C MET A 120 10.41 -8.35 6.66
N PRO A 121 11.34 -9.13 6.07
CA PRO A 121 11.29 -9.52 4.65
C PRO A 121 10.08 -10.40 4.29
N ASP A 122 9.57 -11.19 5.24
CA ASP A 122 8.43 -12.09 5.04
C ASP A 122 7.07 -11.40 5.28
N LEU A 123 7.07 -10.12 5.69
CA LEU A 123 5.85 -9.38 5.94
C LEU A 123 5.26 -8.86 4.63
N PRO A 124 4.04 -9.29 4.21
CA PRO A 124 3.40 -8.73 3.04
C PRO A 124 3.05 -7.26 3.27
N ILE A 125 3.32 -6.42 2.27
CA ILE A 125 3.07 -4.97 2.31
C ILE A 125 2.11 -4.59 1.19
N PHE A 126 0.98 -4.01 1.57
CA PHE A 126 -0.04 -3.48 0.67
C PHE A 126 0.08 -1.95 0.57
N CYS A 127 -0.20 -1.39 -0.60
CA CYS A 127 -0.28 0.06 -0.78
C CYS A 127 -1.74 0.51 -0.80
N ASP A 128 -2.01 1.63 -0.14
CA ASP A 128 -3.29 2.35 -0.18
C ASP A 128 -3.12 3.65 -0.98
N PRO A 129 -3.21 3.60 -2.32
CA PRO A 129 -2.99 4.74 -3.20
C PRO A 129 -4.07 5.81 -3.02
N SER A 130 -5.28 5.44 -2.63
CA SER A 130 -6.39 6.36 -2.40
C SER A 130 -6.07 7.36 -1.30
N HIS A 131 -5.58 6.88 -0.16
CA HIS A 131 -5.22 7.74 0.96
C HIS A 131 -3.89 8.48 0.75
N ILE A 132 -2.93 7.91 0.00
CA ILE A 132 -1.72 8.63 -0.39
C ILE A 132 -2.08 9.81 -1.29
N GLY A 133 -2.80 9.55 -2.38
CA GLY A 133 -3.14 10.56 -3.38
C GLY A 133 -4.14 11.59 -2.89
N GLY A 134 -5.24 11.14 -2.29
CA GLY A 134 -6.38 11.98 -1.90
C GLY A 134 -7.16 12.54 -3.09
N LYS A 135 -6.84 12.10 -4.31
CA LYS A 135 -7.42 12.52 -5.58
C LYS A 135 -7.47 11.34 -6.54
N ARG A 136 -8.54 11.25 -7.33
CA ARG A 136 -8.79 10.14 -8.28
C ARG A 136 -7.68 9.98 -9.32
N GLU A 137 -7.19 11.08 -9.85
CA GLU A 137 -6.15 11.10 -10.89
C GLU A 137 -4.80 10.54 -10.43
N LEU A 138 -4.57 10.49 -9.11
CA LEU A 138 -3.34 9.95 -8.54
C LEU A 138 -3.41 8.44 -8.22
N VAL A 139 -4.60 7.83 -8.26
CA VAL A 139 -4.76 6.41 -7.90
C VAL A 139 -3.99 5.50 -8.84
N ALA A 140 -4.20 5.62 -10.15
CA ALA A 140 -3.53 4.77 -11.15
C ALA A 140 -2.00 4.89 -11.12
N PRO A 141 -1.38 6.08 -11.17
CA PRO A 141 0.07 6.19 -11.09
C PRO A 141 0.66 5.69 -9.77
N LEU A 142 -0.06 5.86 -8.65
CA LEU A 142 0.38 5.34 -7.36
C LEU A 142 0.25 3.81 -7.27
N CYS A 143 -0.77 3.22 -7.89
CA CYS A 143 -0.87 1.77 -8.04
C CYS A 143 0.35 1.21 -8.78
N GLN A 144 0.71 1.80 -9.93
CA GLN A 144 1.88 1.36 -10.69
C GLN A 144 3.16 1.54 -9.89
N GLN A 145 3.34 2.67 -9.23
CA GLN A 145 4.51 2.91 -8.39
C GLN A 145 4.65 1.89 -7.26
N ALA A 146 3.55 1.46 -6.64
CA ALA A 146 3.57 0.40 -5.65
C ALA A 146 4.03 -0.93 -6.24
N MET A 147 3.55 -1.29 -7.44
CA MET A 147 3.99 -2.51 -8.14
C MET A 147 5.48 -2.43 -8.52
N ASP A 148 5.95 -1.27 -8.99
CA ASP A 148 7.36 -1.03 -9.29
C ASP A 148 8.27 -1.16 -8.07
N LEU A 149 7.75 -0.89 -6.86
CA LEU A 149 8.42 -1.08 -5.58
C LEU A 149 8.18 -2.47 -4.97
N SER A 150 7.60 -3.39 -5.75
CA SER A 150 7.34 -4.79 -5.36
C SER A 150 6.45 -4.92 -4.13
N PHE A 151 5.43 -4.07 -4.00
CA PHE A 151 4.38 -4.27 -3.00
C PHE A 151 3.55 -5.51 -3.36
N ASP A 152 3.05 -6.20 -2.35
CA ASP A 152 2.36 -7.49 -2.50
C ASP A 152 0.87 -7.33 -2.89
N GLY A 153 0.34 -6.10 -2.84
CA GLY A 153 -1.03 -5.82 -3.22
C GLY A 153 -1.45 -4.36 -2.99
N LEU A 154 -2.72 -4.11 -3.28
CA LEU A 154 -3.31 -2.77 -3.23
C LEU A 154 -4.58 -2.79 -2.38
N ILE A 155 -4.87 -1.66 -1.71
CA ILE A 155 -6.15 -1.36 -1.06
C ILE A 155 -6.68 -0.07 -1.69
N VAL A 156 -7.72 -0.17 -2.51
CA VAL A 156 -8.25 0.95 -3.28
C VAL A 156 -9.68 1.24 -2.87
N GLU A 157 -10.00 2.50 -2.60
CA GLU A 157 -11.37 2.93 -2.34
C GLU A 157 -12.16 3.05 -3.64
N SER A 158 -13.27 2.31 -3.72
CA SER A 158 -14.17 2.30 -4.87
C SER A 158 -15.62 2.51 -4.45
N HIS A 159 -16.38 3.28 -5.23
CA HIS A 159 -17.78 3.57 -4.99
C HIS A 159 -18.54 3.67 -6.31
N CYS A 160 -19.76 3.16 -6.37
CA CYS A 160 -20.58 3.20 -7.58
C CYS A 160 -20.90 4.64 -8.07
N ASN A 161 -20.93 5.60 -7.14
CA ASN A 161 -21.06 7.03 -7.44
C ASN A 161 -20.17 7.81 -6.47
N PRO A 162 -18.87 7.99 -6.76
CA PRO A 162 -17.89 8.56 -5.84
C PRO A 162 -18.26 9.95 -5.31
N ASP A 163 -18.94 10.77 -6.10
CA ASP A 163 -19.33 12.14 -5.70
C ASP A 163 -20.38 12.15 -4.58
N CYS A 164 -21.10 11.04 -4.40
CA CYS A 164 -22.10 10.86 -3.34
C CYS A 164 -21.57 10.02 -2.17
N ALA A 165 -20.27 9.69 -2.13
CA ALA A 165 -19.69 8.93 -1.03
C ALA A 165 -19.76 9.73 0.29
N TRP A 166 -20.05 9.06 1.37
CA TRP A 166 -20.18 9.68 2.70
C TRP A 166 -18.87 10.21 3.26
N SER A 167 -17.75 9.65 2.79
CA SER A 167 -16.41 10.10 3.17
C SER A 167 -15.46 9.99 1.98
N ASP A 168 -14.41 10.78 2.00
CA ASP A 168 -13.27 10.69 1.08
C ASP A 168 -13.63 10.66 -0.42
N ALA A 169 -14.74 11.30 -0.80
CA ALA A 169 -15.33 11.30 -2.15
C ALA A 169 -14.31 11.63 -3.26
N SER A 170 -13.39 12.57 -3.00
CA SER A 170 -12.41 13.06 -3.97
C SER A 170 -11.37 12.00 -4.39
N GLN A 171 -11.16 10.95 -3.59
CA GLN A 171 -10.14 9.92 -3.81
C GLN A 171 -10.73 8.59 -4.27
N GLN A 172 -12.05 8.41 -4.17
CA GLN A 172 -12.71 7.18 -4.59
C GLN A 172 -12.89 7.13 -6.10
N ILE A 173 -12.67 5.96 -6.70
CA ILE A 173 -12.89 5.68 -8.12
C ILE A 173 -14.10 4.77 -8.31
N THR A 174 -14.65 4.71 -9.52
CA THR A 174 -15.74 3.76 -9.82
C THR A 174 -15.18 2.33 -10.00
N PRO A 175 -16.02 1.28 -9.84
CA PRO A 175 -15.61 -0.09 -10.12
C PRO A 175 -15.04 -0.29 -11.53
N ASP A 176 -15.62 0.35 -12.55
CA ASP A 176 -15.12 0.27 -13.93
C ASP A 176 -13.74 0.89 -14.08
N VAL A 177 -13.48 2.01 -13.41
CA VAL A 177 -12.16 2.64 -13.39
C VAL A 177 -11.17 1.78 -12.62
N LEU A 178 -11.60 1.12 -11.53
CA LEU A 178 -10.75 0.19 -10.79
C LEU A 178 -10.34 -1.00 -11.68
N ASP A 179 -11.31 -1.62 -12.37
CA ASP A 179 -11.05 -2.71 -13.30
C ASP A 179 -10.05 -2.28 -14.39
N TYR A 180 -10.27 -1.12 -14.99
CA TYR A 180 -9.36 -0.55 -15.98
C TYR A 180 -7.94 -0.35 -15.44
N VAL A 181 -7.81 0.23 -14.24
CA VAL A 181 -6.50 0.43 -13.59
C VAL A 181 -5.81 -0.90 -13.35
N LEU A 182 -6.50 -1.90 -12.81
CA LEU A 182 -5.92 -3.21 -12.51
C LEU A 182 -5.42 -3.93 -13.78
N ASN A 183 -6.16 -3.82 -14.89
CA ASN A 183 -5.77 -4.41 -16.17
C ASN A 183 -4.59 -3.71 -16.84
N LEU A 184 -4.29 -2.45 -16.49
CA LEU A 184 -3.14 -1.71 -17.02
C LEU A 184 -1.86 -1.89 -16.21
N LEU A 185 -1.93 -2.46 -15.00
CA LEU A 185 -0.76 -2.61 -14.14
C LEU A 185 0.28 -3.54 -14.78
N VAL A 186 1.49 -3.03 -14.86
CA VAL A 186 2.66 -3.82 -15.24
C VAL A 186 3.27 -4.41 -13.98
N ILE A 187 3.11 -5.72 -13.80
CA ILE A 187 3.73 -6.46 -12.69
C ILE A 187 5.07 -6.97 -13.20
N ARG A 188 6.15 -6.53 -12.56
CA ARG A 188 7.50 -7.00 -12.90
C ARG A 188 7.69 -8.39 -12.33
N ASP A 189 8.12 -9.32 -13.17
CA ASP A 189 8.47 -10.67 -12.73
C ASP A 189 9.77 -10.62 -11.91
N VAL A 190 9.66 -10.95 -10.62
CA VAL A 190 10.81 -10.98 -9.69
C VAL A 190 11.80 -12.10 -10.04
N ASN A 191 11.38 -13.05 -10.89
CA ASN A 191 12.16 -14.22 -11.30
C ASN A 191 12.99 -13.97 -12.57
N GLN A 192 13.17 -12.74 -13.04
CA GLN A 192 14.13 -12.51 -14.11
C GLN A 192 15.55 -12.82 -13.62
N THR A 193 16.14 -13.84 -14.20
CA THR A 193 17.49 -14.30 -13.85
C THR A 193 18.50 -13.16 -13.97
N THR A 194 19.51 -13.16 -13.11
CA THR A 194 20.59 -12.15 -13.07
C THR A 194 21.26 -11.98 -14.44
N GLU A 195 21.24 -13.00 -15.30
CA GLU A 195 21.74 -12.97 -16.68
C GLU A 195 20.91 -12.07 -17.59
N ASN A 196 19.57 -12.12 -17.48
CA ASN A 196 18.68 -11.24 -18.25
C ASN A 196 18.84 -9.77 -17.84
N LEU A 197 18.99 -9.49 -16.56
CA LEU A 197 19.24 -8.13 -16.05
C LEU A 197 20.57 -7.57 -16.54
N THR A 198 21.63 -8.40 -16.62
CA THR A 198 22.93 -7.99 -17.12
C THR A 198 22.88 -7.71 -18.64
N ALA A 199 22.14 -8.51 -19.40
CA ALA A 199 21.95 -8.28 -20.82
C ALA A 199 21.17 -7.00 -21.11
N LEU A 200 20.09 -6.74 -20.35
CA LEU A 200 19.29 -5.52 -20.46
C LEU A 200 20.09 -4.27 -20.05
N ARG A 201 20.91 -4.34 -19.02
CA ARG A 201 21.81 -3.25 -18.63
C ARG A 201 22.80 -2.91 -19.74
N ARG A 202 23.43 -3.90 -20.37
CA ARG A 202 24.32 -3.66 -21.52
C ARG A 202 23.60 -2.99 -22.68
N GLN A 203 22.33 -3.32 -22.92
CA GLN A 203 21.54 -2.66 -23.97
C GLN A 203 21.27 -1.19 -23.60
N ILE A 204 20.95 -0.90 -22.33
CA ILE A 204 20.77 0.48 -21.83
C ILE A 204 22.07 1.25 -21.97
N ASP A 205 23.19 0.70 -21.52
CA ASP A 205 24.52 1.33 -21.62
C ASP A 205 24.84 1.69 -23.09
N GLY A 206 24.54 0.79 -24.05
CA GLY A 206 24.73 1.05 -25.49
C GLY A 206 23.83 2.17 -26.05
N ILE A 207 22.59 2.29 -25.53
CA ILE A 207 21.69 3.39 -25.89
C ILE A 207 22.19 4.71 -25.28
N ASP A 208 22.66 4.71 -24.06
CA ASP A 208 23.20 5.89 -23.38
C ASP A 208 24.47 6.42 -24.09
N GLU A 209 25.36 5.54 -24.56
CA GLU A 209 26.50 5.91 -25.37
C GLU A 209 26.06 6.60 -26.66
N GLN A 210 25.09 6.04 -27.39
CA GLN A 210 24.55 6.66 -28.62
C GLN A 210 23.90 8.02 -28.33
N LEU A 211 23.19 8.19 -27.23
CA LEU A 211 22.63 9.47 -26.82
C LEU A 211 23.71 10.51 -26.54
N LEU A 212 24.80 10.12 -25.87
CA LEU A 212 25.93 11.01 -25.60
C LEU A 212 26.61 11.44 -26.91
N GLU A 213 26.80 10.53 -27.89
CA GLU A 213 27.35 10.87 -29.20
C GLU A 213 26.45 11.85 -29.98
N LEU A 214 25.12 11.63 -29.94
CA LEU A 214 24.15 12.51 -30.61
C LEU A 214 24.15 13.90 -29.95
N LEU A 215 24.20 13.97 -28.62
CA LEU A 215 24.29 15.23 -27.89
C LEU A 215 25.60 15.97 -28.22
N ALA A 216 26.72 15.27 -28.27
CA ALA A 216 28.01 15.86 -28.66
C ALA A 216 28.00 16.39 -30.11
N LYS A 217 27.34 15.66 -31.01
CA LYS A 217 27.15 16.10 -32.42
C LYS A 217 26.26 17.36 -32.47
N ARG A 218 25.15 17.37 -31.75
CA ARG A 218 24.26 18.54 -31.64
C ARG A 218 25.01 19.76 -31.12
N MET A 219 25.82 19.59 -30.06
CA MET A 219 26.59 20.68 -29.49
C MET A 219 27.64 21.25 -30.46
N ARG A 220 28.27 20.41 -31.30
CA ARG A 220 29.20 20.86 -32.36
C ARG A 220 28.49 21.74 -33.36
N ILE A 221 27.37 21.26 -33.90
CA ILE A 221 26.55 22.04 -34.88
C ILE A 221 26.06 23.35 -34.25
N SER A 222 25.64 23.34 -32.99
CA SER A 222 25.16 24.56 -32.29
C SER A 222 26.28 25.60 -32.06
N LYS A 223 27.56 25.23 -32.15
CA LYS A 223 28.68 26.19 -32.05
C LYS A 223 29.03 26.80 -33.42
N GLU A 224 28.54 26.25 -34.51
CA GLU A 224 28.76 26.73 -35.88
C GLU A 224 27.66 27.72 -36.32
N ILE A 225 26.61 27.89 -35.52
CA ILE A 225 25.51 28.85 -35.71
C ILE A 225 25.79 30.09 -34.84
#